data_a2f9811ee9fa38543b3fe9fb409387fe
#
_entry.id   a2f9811ee9fa38543b3fe9fb409387fe
#
_cell.length_a   1.000
_cell.length_b   1.000
_cell.length_c   1.000
_cell.angle_alpha   90.00
_cell.angle_beta   90.00
_cell.angle_gamma   90.00
#
_symmetry.space_group_name_H-M   'P 1'
#
loop_
_entity.id
_entity.type
_entity.pdbx_description
1 polymer ?
#
loop_
_entity_poly.entity_id
_entity_poly.type
_entity_poly.pdbx_seq_one_letter_code
_entity_poly.pdbx_strand_id
1 'polypeptide(L)'
;DHPIFIYAMIRKIFLITILLILSQINLAFSRPVLSALNNNLIEIDAKFQGTNLLLFGAQNATGDVVVIIYGPKQDYLIRKKEKTFGVWLNRQQVKFADVDEFYAIYSSMDLNKLQNSYLLKNLNIGIENLSIKSSGKINISEIDNFRKALVNFKLRDGLYNKTPGKTEFMGDTLFKSNLTFPKKIVKGKYHAELYLINDHEISAVQMIPFNVKKVGFEAILHNLAHDHPHFYAIIAILSALFAGWLASVVFHKR
;
A
#
# COMPACT_ATOMS: atom_id res chain seq x y z
N ASP A 1 16.17 -14.36 -73.14
CA ASP A 1 15.33 -14.59 -71.92
C ASP A 1 16.00 -14.25 -70.58
N HIS A 2 17.25 -13.74 -70.59
CA HIS A 2 17.98 -13.43 -69.34
C HIS A 2 17.61 -12.14 -68.58
N PRO A 3 17.11 -11.04 -69.19
CA PRO A 3 16.88 -9.78 -68.46
C PRO A 3 15.67 -9.83 -67.52
N ILE A 4 14.64 -10.59 -67.84
CA ILE A 4 13.37 -10.64 -67.04
C ILE A 4 13.62 -11.36 -65.70
N PHE A 5 14.47 -12.38 -65.70
CA PHE A 5 14.78 -13.14 -64.48
C PHE A 5 15.61 -12.32 -63.45
N ILE A 6 16.52 -11.49 -63.96
CA ILE A 6 17.35 -10.60 -63.12
C ILE A 6 16.49 -9.53 -62.48
N TYR A 7 15.54 -8.91 -63.21
CA TYR A 7 14.59 -7.92 -62.68
C TYR A 7 13.67 -8.51 -61.59
N ALA A 8 13.20 -9.73 -61.78
CA ALA A 8 12.36 -10.42 -60.77
C ALA A 8 13.17 -10.75 -59.50
N MET A 9 14.42 -11.10 -59.63
CA MET A 9 15.29 -11.38 -58.48
C MET A 9 15.65 -10.11 -57.70
N ILE A 10 15.98 -9.01 -58.38
CA ILE A 10 16.26 -7.71 -57.73
C ILE A 10 15.01 -7.20 -56.98
N ARG A 11 13.81 -7.34 -57.55
CA ARG A 11 12.57 -6.95 -56.91
C ARG A 11 12.25 -7.77 -55.64
N LYS A 12 12.57 -9.07 -55.65
CA LYS A 12 12.42 -9.92 -54.45
C LYS A 12 13.41 -9.54 -53.36
N ILE A 13 14.69 -9.31 -53.73
CA ILE A 13 15.70 -8.87 -52.77
C ILE A 13 15.32 -7.53 -52.15
N PHE A 14 14.86 -6.58 -52.96
CA PHE A 14 14.40 -5.26 -52.48
C PHE A 14 13.21 -5.36 -51.54
N LEU A 15 12.22 -6.22 -51.82
CA LEU A 15 11.07 -6.46 -50.94
C LEU A 15 11.50 -7.12 -49.62
N ILE A 16 12.44 -8.06 -49.64
CA ILE A 16 12.97 -8.71 -48.42
C ILE A 16 13.76 -7.70 -47.57
N THR A 17 14.53 -6.80 -48.22
CA THR A 17 15.28 -5.76 -47.53
C THR A 17 14.36 -4.77 -46.84
N ILE A 18 13.27 -4.33 -47.54
CA ILE A 18 12.26 -3.48 -46.94
C ILE A 18 11.55 -4.16 -45.78
N LEU A 19 11.20 -5.44 -45.91
CA LEU A 19 10.56 -6.20 -44.83
C LEU A 19 11.50 -6.34 -43.60
N LEU A 20 12.79 -6.54 -43.81
CA LEU A 20 13.82 -6.58 -42.78
C LEU A 20 14.00 -5.20 -42.09
N ILE A 21 13.96 -4.10 -42.84
CA ILE A 21 14.03 -2.75 -42.26
C ILE A 21 12.78 -2.45 -41.44
N LEU A 22 11.59 -2.80 -41.93
CA LEU A 22 10.33 -2.64 -41.21
C LEU A 22 10.26 -3.47 -39.91
N SER A 23 10.91 -4.65 -39.88
CA SER A 23 10.97 -5.49 -38.68
C SER A 23 11.88 -4.93 -37.57
N GLN A 24 12.72 -3.95 -37.87
CA GLN A 24 13.62 -3.28 -36.92
C GLN A 24 12.96 -2.08 -36.20
N ILE A 25 11.70 -1.73 -36.54
CA ILE A 25 10.99 -0.66 -35.86
C ILE A 25 10.54 -1.17 -34.49
N ASN A 26 11.47 -1.23 -33.54
CA ASN A 26 11.17 -1.37 -32.14
C ASN A 26 10.51 -0.05 -31.71
N LEU A 27 9.18 -0.05 -31.58
CA LEU A 27 8.46 1.02 -30.90
C LEU A 27 8.94 1.02 -29.44
N ALA A 28 9.91 1.86 -29.14
CA ALA A 28 10.33 2.12 -27.78
C ALA A 28 9.17 2.81 -27.07
N PHE A 29 8.34 2.04 -26.35
CA PHE A 29 7.34 2.59 -25.44
C PHE A 29 8.10 3.28 -24.30
N SER A 30 8.35 4.55 -24.43
CA SER A 30 8.83 5.39 -23.33
C SER A 30 7.76 5.40 -22.25
N ARG A 31 8.11 4.98 -21.04
CA ARG A 31 7.22 5.12 -19.88
C ARG A 31 7.24 6.59 -19.47
N PRO A 32 6.08 7.27 -19.42
CA PRO A 32 6.03 8.69 -19.09
C PRO A 32 6.46 9.00 -17.65
N VAL A 33 6.46 8.00 -16.76
CA VAL A 33 6.92 8.11 -15.38
C VAL A 33 7.66 6.84 -14.96
N LEU A 34 8.73 7.01 -14.21
CA LEU A 34 9.47 5.93 -13.56
C LEU A 34 9.76 6.34 -12.13
N SER A 35 9.40 5.50 -11.17
CA SER A 35 9.64 5.77 -9.75
C SER A 35 10.03 4.52 -8.98
N ALA A 36 10.71 4.73 -7.86
CA ALA A 36 11.15 3.70 -6.96
C ALA A 36 11.10 4.19 -5.50
N LEU A 37 11.09 3.23 -4.57
CA LEU A 37 11.31 3.48 -3.15
C LEU A 37 12.79 3.26 -2.81
N ASN A 38 13.32 4.02 -1.86
CA ASN A 38 14.67 3.80 -1.32
C ASN A 38 14.80 2.45 -0.62
N ASN A 39 13.69 1.90 -0.11
CA ASN A 39 13.61 0.56 0.47
C ASN A 39 12.21 -0.02 0.20
N ASN A 40 12.12 -1.30 -0.13
CA ASN A 40 10.86 -2.02 -0.35
C ASN A 40 10.45 -2.89 0.85
N LEU A 41 11.14 -2.75 2.00
CA LEU A 41 10.86 -3.46 3.23
C LEU A 41 10.88 -2.49 4.42
N ILE A 42 9.78 -2.49 5.19
CA ILE A 42 9.71 -1.87 6.51
C ILE A 42 9.75 -2.98 7.56
N GLU A 43 10.67 -2.87 8.50
CA GLU A 43 10.81 -3.79 9.60
C GLU A 43 10.22 -3.18 10.88
N ILE A 44 9.33 -3.94 11.54
CA ILE A 44 8.68 -3.55 12.79
C ILE A 44 9.19 -4.44 13.90
N ASP A 45 9.88 -3.88 14.85
CA ASP A 45 10.27 -4.52 16.11
C ASP A 45 9.49 -3.95 17.31
N ALA A 46 9.77 -4.42 18.52
CA ALA A 46 9.15 -3.93 19.76
C ALA A 46 9.43 -2.45 20.06
N LYS A 47 10.49 -1.87 19.48
CA LYS A 47 10.91 -0.48 19.67
C LYS A 47 10.48 0.43 18.51
N PHE A 48 9.77 -0.08 17.53
CA PHE A 48 9.35 0.69 16.36
C PHE A 48 8.49 1.90 16.74
N GLN A 49 8.93 3.09 16.34
CA GLN A 49 8.23 4.36 16.61
C GLN A 49 7.65 5.01 15.35
N GLY A 50 7.70 4.32 14.23
CA GLY A 50 7.39 4.83 12.91
C GLY A 50 8.64 4.98 12.06
N THR A 51 8.47 5.16 10.76
CA THR A 51 9.57 5.33 9.80
C THR A 51 9.13 6.17 8.62
N ASN A 52 10.12 6.63 7.85
CA ASN A 52 9.90 7.29 6.59
C ASN A 52 10.53 6.49 5.45
N LEU A 53 9.81 6.35 4.34
CA LEU A 53 10.37 5.88 3.07
C LEU A 53 10.46 7.05 2.10
N LEU A 54 11.56 7.12 1.38
CA LEU A 54 11.70 8.08 0.29
C LEU A 54 11.24 7.42 -1.01
N LEU A 55 10.18 7.98 -1.60
CA LEU A 55 9.80 7.71 -2.98
C LEU A 55 10.44 8.78 -3.85
N PHE A 56 11.11 8.37 -4.90
CA PHE A 56 11.70 9.26 -5.88
C PHE A 56 11.42 8.75 -7.28
N GLY A 57 11.42 9.65 -8.24
CA GLY A 57 11.17 9.26 -9.61
C GLY A 57 11.48 10.37 -10.59
N ALA A 58 11.29 10.02 -11.85
CA ALA A 58 11.44 10.93 -12.97
C ALA A 58 10.23 10.81 -13.90
N GLN A 59 9.82 11.95 -14.45
CA GLN A 59 8.81 12.03 -15.50
C GLN A 59 9.43 12.64 -16.77
N ASN A 60 8.97 12.21 -17.91
CA ASN A 60 9.34 12.78 -19.21
C ASN A 60 8.16 13.51 -19.89
N ALA A 61 7.04 13.65 -19.18
CA ALA A 61 5.86 14.37 -19.62
C ALA A 61 5.49 15.42 -18.56
N THR A 62 4.86 16.51 -18.98
CA THR A 62 4.32 17.53 -18.08
C THR A 62 3.15 16.96 -17.29
N GLY A 63 3.00 17.36 -16.04
CA GLY A 63 1.89 16.95 -15.19
C GLY A 63 2.24 16.96 -13.71
N ASP A 64 1.21 16.81 -12.91
CA ASP A 64 1.30 16.69 -11.47
C ASP A 64 1.36 15.24 -11.03
N VAL A 65 2.11 14.98 -9.97
CA VAL A 65 2.28 13.65 -9.40
C VAL A 65 1.40 13.51 -8.16
N VAL A 66 0.55 12.49 -8.17
CA VAL A 66 -0.23 12.06 -7.01
C VAL A 66 0.18 10.64 -6.64
N VAL A 67 0.55 10.44 -5.39
CA VAL A 67 0.91 9.12 -4.84
C VAL A 67 -0.10 8.73 -3.79
N ILE A 68 -0.67 7.54 -3.92
CA ILE A 68 -1.60 6.97 -2.95
C ILE A 68 -0.98 5.69 -2.41
N ILE A 69 -0.96 5.55 -1.10
CA ILE A 69 -0.44 4.36 -0.45
C ILE A 69 -1.60 3.59 0.17
N TYR A 70 -1.65 2.31 -0.13
CA TYR A 70 -2.60 1.38 0.45
C TYR A 70 -1.89 0.32 1.29
N GLY A 71 -2.45 0.04 2.46
CA GLY A 71 -2.05 -1.07 3.31
C GLY A 71 -2.79 -2.37 2.97
N PRO A 72 -2.55 -3.45 3.73
CA PRO A 72 -3.32 -4.67 3.61
C PRO A 72 -4.79 -4.42 3.98
N LYS A 73 -5.70 -5.21 3.42
CA LYS A 73 -7.14 -5.11 3.69
C LYS A 73 -7.55 -5.98 4.86
N GLN A 74 -8.47 -5.46 5.68
CA GLN A 74 -9.05 -6.17 6.82
C GLN A 74 -10.53 -5.85 7.02
N ASP A 75 -11.27 -6.80 7.57
CA ASP A 75 -12.66 -6.63 7.94
C ASP A 75 -12.78 -6.01 9.33
N TYR A 76 -13.68 -5.04 9.48
CA TYR A 76 -13.98 -4.38 10.75
C TYR A 76 -15.42 -4.57 11.16
N LEU A 77 -15.64 -4.90 12.42
CA LEU A 77 -16.96 -4.93 13.04
C LEU A 77 -17.07 -3.76 14.03
N ILE A 78 -17.78 -2.72 13.64
CA ILE A 78 -17.99 -1.54 14.47
C ILE A 78 -19.32 -1.69 15.23
N ARG A 79 -19.29 -1.46 16.54
CA ARG A 79 -20.44 -1.59 17.43
C ARG A 79 -20.72 -0.27 18.13
N LYS A 80 -21.99 0.10 18.17
CA LYS A 80 -22.47 1.24 18.95
C LYS A 80 -22.92 0.76 20.31
N LYS A 81 -22.33 1.32 21.38
CA LYS A 81 -22.77 1.09 22.76
C LYS A 81 -23.80 2.14 23.14
N GLU A 82 -24.91 1.69 23.70
CA GLU A 82 -25.94 2.57 24.24
C GLU A 82 -26.21 2.21 25.70
N LYS A 83 -26.38 3.24 26.55
CA LYS A 83 -26.69 3.04 27.97
C LYS A 83 -28.19 2.82 28.11
N THR A 84 -28.60 1.62 28.56
CA THR A 84 -29.99 1.26 28.80
C THR A 84 -30.10 0.78 30.23
N PHE A 85 -30.94 1.42 31.04
CA PHE A 85 -31.13 1.13 32.48
C PHE A 85 -29.80 1.07 33.27
N GLY A 86 -28.85 1.98 32.95
CA GLY A 86 -27.56 2.04 33.65
C GLY A 86 -26.49 1.09 33.09
N VAL A 87 -26.82 0.17 32.20
CA VAL A 87 -25.89 -0.82 31.61
C VAL A 87 -25.57 -0.45 30.16
N TRP A 88 -24.30 -0.60 29.76
CA TRP A 88 -23.86 -0.40 28.39
C TRP A 88 -24.11 -1.65 27.56
N LEU A 89 -25.03 -1.55 26.58
CA LEU A 89 -25.36 -2.65 25.67
C LEU A 89 -24.94 -2.33 24.25
N ASN A 90 -24.48 -3.36 23.51
CA ASN A 90 -24.21 -3.27 22.08
C ASN A 90 -25.54 -3.39 21.32
N ARG A 91 -26.11 -2.26 20.88
CA ARG A 91 -27.42 -2.22 20.21
C ARG A 91 -27.32 -2.44 18.72
N GLN A 92 -26.32 -1.85 18.09
CA GLN A 92 -26.17 -1.85 16.64
C GLN A 92 -24.75 -2.22 16.26
N GLN A 93 -24.59 -2.91 15.14
CA GLN A 93 -23.28 -3.27 14.59
C GLN A 93 -23.32 -3.23 13.07
N VAL A 94 -22.21 -2.78 12.48
CA VAL A 94 -21.97 -2.77 11.04
C VAL A 94 -20.65 -3.47 10.77
N LYS A 95 -20.66 -4.38 9.81
CA LYS A 95 -19.43 -4.98 9.29
C LYS A 95 -18.98 -4.18 8.06
N PHE A 96 -17.74 -3.73 8.07
CA PHE A 96 -17.06 -3.15 6.93
C PHE A 96 -16.05 -4.18 6.42
N ALA A 97 -16.15 -4.51 5.14
CA ALA A 97 -15.28 -5.48 4.48
C ALA A 97 -14.23 -4.77 3.65
N ASP A 98 -13.07 -5.41 3.49
CA ASP A 98 -11.98 -4.95 2.63
C ASP A 98 -11.48 -3.53 2.96
N VAL A 99 -11.43 -3.15 4.24
CA VAL A 99 -10.94 -1.84 4.67
C VAL A 99 -9.43 -1.83 4.65
N ASP A 100 -8.84 -0.85 3.99
CA ASP A 100 -7.39 -0.67 3.97
C ASP A 100 -6.88 -0.34 5.39
N GLU A 101 -5.86 -1.06 5.85
CA GLU A 101 -5.25 -0.82 7.16
C GLU A 101 -4.50 0.49 7.22
N PHE A 102 -3.98 0.92 6.09
CA PHE A 102 -3.26 2.18 5.93
C PHE A 102 -3.68 2.86 4.63
N TYR A 103 -3.87 4.17 4.67
CA TYR A 103 -4.18 4.99 3.50
C TYR A 103 -3.55 6.37 3.64
N ALA A 104 -2.69 6.74 2.71
CA ALA A 104 -2.06 8.05 2.70
C ALA A 104 -1.92 8.58 1.28
N ILE A 105 -2.13 9.88 1.13
CA ILE A 105 -2.01 10.60 -0.14
C ILE A 105 -0.86 11.59 -0.04
N TYR A 106 -0.09 11.69 -1.12
CA TYR A 106 0.94 12.70 -1.33
C TYR A 106 0.73 13.30 -2.71
N SER A 107 0.89 14.62 -2.84
CA SER A 107 0.61 15.31 -4.09
C SER A 107 1.58 16.47 -4.32
N SER A 108 1.90 16.71 -5.59
CA SER A 108 2.63 17.91 -6.01
C SER A 108 1.69 19.11 -6.21
N MET A 109 0.41 18.84 -6.42
CA MET A 109 -0.62 19.84 -6.64
C MET A 109 -1.60 19.95 -5.47
N ASP A 110 -2.32 21.03 -5.39
CA ASP A 110 -3.47 21.15 -4.50
C ASP A 110 -4.65 20.33 -5.05
N LEU A 111 -5.00 19.25 -4.36
CA LEU A 111 -6.10 18.37 -4.75
C LEU A 111 -7.47 19.07 -4.77
N ASN A 112 -7.60 20.23 -4.10
CA ASN A 112 -8.82 21.04 -4.19
C ASN A 112 -9.09 21.53 -5.62
N LYS A 113 -8.07 21.67 -6.45
CA LYS A 113 -8.24 22.01 -7.87
C LYS A 113 -8.96 20.92 -8.67
N LEU A 114 -8.95 19.68 -8.17
CA LEU A 114 -9.64 18.53 -8.76
C LEU A 114 -11.01 18.24 -8.12
N GLN A 115 -11.49 19.07 -7.18
CA GLN A 115 -12.67 18.79 -6.32
C GLN A 115 -13.95 18.39 -7.07
N ASN A 116 -14.14 18.84 -8.28
CA ASN A 116 -15.30 18.49 -9.10
C ASN A 116 -14.99 17.45 -10.18
N SER A 117 -13.79 16.85 -10.14
CA SER A 117 -13.40 15.91 -11.17
C SER A 117 -13.90 14.50 -10.85
N TYR A 118 -14.38 13.83 -11.87
CA TYR A 118 -14.69 12.41 -11.86
C TYR A 118 -13.49 11.55 -11.40
N LEU A 119 -12.27 12.09 -11.55
CA LEU A 119 -11.02 11.45 -11.17
C LEU A 119 -10.93 11.15 -9.66
N LEU A 120 -11.27 12.10 -8.79
CA LEU A 120 -11.16 11.90 -7.34
C LEU A 120 -11.99 10.71 -6.85
N LYS A 121 -13.20 10.57 -7.40
CA LYS A 121 -14.09 9.45 -7.05
C LYS A 121 -13.60 8.12 -7.62
N ASN A 122 -13.19 8.10 -8.89
CA ASN A 122 -12.75 6.87 -9.56
C ASN A 122 -11.45 6.32 -9.00
N LEU A 123 -10.53 7.19 -8.64
CA LEU A 123 -9.25 6.82 -8.05
C LEU A 123 -9.30 6.69 -6.52
N ASN A 124 -10.49 6.84 -5.90
CA ASN A 124 -10.66 6.87 -4.44
C ASN A 124 -9.72 7.89 -3.76
N ILE A 125 -9.44 9.01 -4.42
CA ILE A 125 -8.57 10.05 -3.87
C ILE A 125 -9.34 10.87 -2.84
N GLY A 126 -8.86 10.83 -1.61
CA GLY A 126 -9.48 11.47 -0.45
C GLY A 126 -10.28 10.49 0.40
N ILE A 127 -10.26 10.72 1.70
CA ILE A 127 -10.94 9.86 2.69
C ILE A 127 -12.44 9.76 2.40
N GLU A 128 -13.03 10.81 1.86
CA GLU A 128 -14.46 10.90 1.57
C GLU A 128 -14.85 10.05 0.35
N ASN A 129 -13.89 9.79 -0.53
CA ASN A 129 -14.09 9.01 -1.75
C ASN A 129 -13.69 7.53 -1.58
N LEU A 130 -13.18 7.12 -0.41
CA LEU A 130 -12.82 5.73 -0.16
C LEU A 130 -14.03 4.80 -0.29
N SER A 131 -13.91 3.81 -1.16
CA SER A 131 -14.93 2.79 -1.36
C SER A 131 -14.85 1.74 -0.25
N ILE A 132 -15.59 1.94 0.84
CA ILE A 132 -15.69 1.01 1.97
C ILE A 132 -17.00 0.24 1.86
N LYS A 133 -16.92 -1.06 1.60
CA LYS A 133 -18.08 -1.94 1.52
C LYS A 133 -18.65 -2.18 2.92
N SER A 134 -19.94 -1.95 3.10
CA SER A 134 -20.63 -2.20 4.38
C SER A 134 -21.72 -3.26 4.23
N SER A 135 -21.90 -4.06 5.26
CA SER A 135 -23.03 -4.98 5.40
C SER A 135 -23.65 -4.85 6.80
N GLY A 136 -24.97 -4.74 6.85
CA GLY A 136 -25.73 -4.63 8.08
C GLY A 136 -27.22 -4.39 7.79
N LYS A 137 -28.09 -4.80 8.70
CA LYS A 137 -29.55 -4.55 8.60
C LYS A 137 -29.89 -3.22 9.24
N ILE A 138 -29.29 -2.12 8.75
CA ILE A 138 -29.41 -0.76 9.36
C ILE A 138 -29.64 0.24 8.23
N ASN A 139 -30.26 1.36 8.54
CA ASN A 139 -30.52 2.46 7.60
C ASN A 139 -29.21 3.07 7.06
N ILE A 140 -29.23 3.54 5.82
CA ILE A 140 -28.06 4.12 5.13
C ILE A 140 -27.45 5.28 5.93
N SER A 141 -28.27 6.16 6.53
CA SER A 141 -27.80 7.27 7.35
C SER A 141 -27.05 6.83 8.61
N GLU A 142 -27.42 5.70 9.19
CA GLU A 142 -26.72 5.13 10.33
C GLU A 142 -25.39 4.49 9.91
N ILE A 143 -25.35 3.80 8.76
CA ILE A 143 -24.12 3.24 8.18
C ILE A 143 -23.06 4.34 8.00
N ASP A 144 -23.46 5.53 7.55
CA ASP A 144 -22.55 6.66 7.38
C ASP A 144 -21.92 7.13 8.70
N ASN A 145 -22.68 7.12 9.81
CA ASN A 145 -22.16 7.41 11.14
C ASN A 145 -21.11 6.37 11.58
N PHE A 146 -21.34 5.08 11.33
CA PHE A 146 -20.37 4.03 11.61
C PHE A 146 -19.12 4.15 10.75
N ARG A 147 -19.28 4.51 9.46
CA ARG A 147 -18.17 4.80 8.55
C ARG A 147 -17.31 5.96 9.05
N LYS A 148 -17.93 7.08 9.44
CA LYS A 148 -17.25 8.23 10.05
C LYS A 148 -16.48 7.84 11.31
N ALA A 149 -17.07 6.99 12.17
CA ALA A 149 -16.40 6.49 13.37
C ALA A 149 -15.15 5.66 13.03
N LEU A 150 -15.23 4.76 12.03
CA LEU A 150 -14.10 3.97 11.54
C LEU A 150 -12.98 4.88 11.00
N VAL A 151 -13.33 5.82 10.12
CA VAL A 151 -12.38 6.76 9.54
C VAL A 151 -11.72 7.61 10.61
N ASN A 152 -12.48 8.13 11.58
CA ASN A 152 -11.93 8.91 12.69
C ASN A 152 -10.98 8.08 13.57
N PHE A 153 -11.27 6.80 13.78
CA PHE A 153 -10.35 5.88 14.44
C PHE A 153 -9.02 5.76 13.69
N LYS A 154 -9.07 5.54 12.37
CA LYS A 154 -7.88 5.44 11.52
C LYS A 154 -7.07 6.75 11.48
N LEU A 155 -7.75 7.90 11.42
CA LEU A 155 -7.12 9.23 11.47
C LEU A 155 -6.42 9.48 12.81
N ARG A 156 -7.08 9.20 13.93
CA ARG A 156 -6.50 9.36 15.27
C ARG A 156 -5.24 8.53 15.47
N ASP A 157 -5.20 7.34 14.88
CA ASP A 157 -4.07 6.43 14.97
C ASP A 157 -2.97 6.75 13.94
N GLY A 158 -3.17 7.77 13.10
CA GLY A 158 -2.24 8.19 12.04
C GLY A 158 -2.17 7.20 10.86
N LEU A 159 -3.09 6.23 10.81
CA LEU A 159 -3.16 5.23 9.74
C LEU A 159 -3.73 5.81 8.45
N TYR A 160 -4.55 6.86 8.56
CA TYR A 160 -5.05 7.65 7.44
C TYR A 160 -4.57 9.09 7.57
N ASN A 161 -4.20 9.73 6.46
CA ASN A 161 -3.92 11.16 6.46
C ASN A 161 -5.10 11.95 5.90
N LYS A 162 -5.53 12.98 6.63
CA LYS A 162 -6.60 13.88 6.18
C LYS A 162 -6.09 14.89 5.16
N THR A 163 -4.89 15.41 5.42
CA THR A 163 -4.23 16.39 4.55
C THR A 163 -3.20 15.65 3.72
N PRO A 164 -3.20 15.79 2.40
CA PRO A 164 -2.17 15.21 1.56
C PRO A 164 -0.76 15.63 1.99
N GLY A 165 0.15 14.69 2.02
CA GLY A 165 1.57 14.99 2.14
C GLY A 165 2.10 15.62 0.86
N LYS A 166 3.30 16.18 0.92
CA LYS A 166 3.89 16.92 -0.19
C LYS A 166 4.76 16.02 -1.06
N THR A 167 4.56 16.11 -2.38
CA THR A 167 5.50 15.64 -3.40
C THR A 167 6.20 16.86 -3.98
N GLU A 168 7.53 16.87 -3.96
CA GLU A 168 8.34 18.00 -4.39
C GLU A 168 9.07 17.68 -5.68
N PHE A 169 9.02 18.60 -6.64
CA PHE A 169 9.84 18.51 -7.83
C PHE A 169 11.25 19.07 -7.56
N MET A 170 12.22 18.41 -8.15
CA MET A 170 13.63 18.83 -8.20
C MET A 170 13.98 19.09 -9.66
N GLY A 171 13.88 20.35 -10.08
CA GLY A 171 13.87 20.72 -11.49
C GLY A 171 12.55 20.32 -12.15
N ASP A 172 12.55 20.11 -13.48
CA ASP A 172 11.33 19.90 -14.27
C ASP A 172 10.93 18.43 -14.38
N THR A 173 11.83 17.50 -14.10
CA THR A 173 11.65 16.08 -14.38
C THR A 173 11.72 15.17 -13.17
N LEU A 174 12.51 15.53 -12.16
CA LEU A 174 12.70 14.70 -10.97
C LEU A 174 11.72 15.10 -9.88
N PHE A 175 11.22 14.11 -9.14
CA PHE A 175 10.36 14.35 -7.97
C PHE A 175 10.73 13.42 -6.82
N LYS A 176 10.39 13.87 -5.62
CA LYS A 176 10.52 13.09 -4.39
C LYS A 176 9.32 13.28 -3.48
N SER A 177 9.02 12.26 -2.71
CA SER A 177 7.99 12.29 -1.67
C SER A 177 8.47 11.54 -0.45
N ASN A 178 8.37 12.16 0.72
CA ASN A 178 8.74 11.54 1.98
C ASN A 178 7.50 10.89 2.61
N LEU A 179 7.41 9.57 2.49
CA LEU A 179 6.27 8.77 2.90
C LEU A 179 6.41 8.40 4.38
N THR A 180 5.54 8.93 5.22
CA THR A 180 5.59 8.74 6.67
C THR A 180 4.68 7.60 7.11
N PHE A 181 5.23 6.66 7.87
CA PHE A 181 4.51 5.53 8.44
C PHE A 181 4.48 5.64 9.97
N PRO A 182 3.29 5.60 10.60
CA PRO A 182 3.16 5.73 12.05
C PRO A 182 3.56 4.46 12.78
N LYS A 183 3.70 4.55 14.10
CA LYS A 183 4.00 3.43 14.99
C LYS A 183 3.02 2.26 14.87
N LYS A 184 1.75 2.54 14.55
CA LYS A 184 0.66 1.55 14.56
C LYS A 184 0.45 0.84 13.23
N ILE A 185 1.38 0.95 12.27
CA ILE A 185 1.26 0.20 11.01
C ILE A 185 1.28 -1.31 11.29
N VAL A 186 0.59 -2.06 10.46
CA VAL A 186 0.48 -3.52 10.58
C VAL A 186 1.36 -4.25 9.56
N LYS A 187 1.76 -5.47 9.88
CA LYS A 187 2.47 -6.34 8.92
C LYS A 187 1.59 -6.66 7.72
N GLY A 188 2.16 -6.71 6.53
CA GLY A 188 1.44 -7.09 5.31
C GLY A 188 2.08 -6.57 4.05
N LYS A 189 1.37 -6.78 2.94
CA LYS A 189 1.75 -6.26 1.63
C LYS A 189 1.12 -4.89 1.44
N TYR A 190 1.96 -3.92 1.13
CA TYR A 190 1.60 -2.54 0.82
C TYR A 190 1.91 -2.26 -0.64
N HIS A 191 1.27 -1.25 -1.19
CA HIS A 191 1.64 -0.71 -2.49
C HIS A 191 1.42 0.80 -2.52
N ALA A 192 2.26 1.47 -3.27
CA ALA A 192 2.08 2.86 -3.64
C ALA A 192 1.62 2.90 -5.10
N GLU A 193 0.54 3.61 -5.37
CA GLU A 193 0.06 3.91 -6.70
C GLU A 193 0.43 5.34 -7.04
N LEU A 194 1.24 5.50 -8.05
CA LEU A 194 1.65 6.80 -8.56
C LEU A 194 0.88 7.11 -9.82
N TYR A 195 0.22 8.25 -9.82
CA TYR A 195 -0.53 8.81 -10.94
C TYR A 195 0.15 10.06 -11.44
N LEU A 196 0.42 10.12 -12.73
CA LEU A 196 0.78 11.34 -13.43
C LEU A 196 -0.50 11.93 -14.05
N ILE A 197 -0.86 13.12 -13.60
CA ILE A 197 -2.10 13.80 -14.00
C ILE A 197 -1.72 15.04 -14.81
N ASN A 198 -2.22 15.12 -16.05
CA ASN A 198 -2.08 16.26 -16.91
C ASN A 198 -3.45 16.70 -17.40
N ASP A 199 -3.77 17.98 -17.32
CA ASP A 199 -5.04 18.57 -17.78
C ASP A 199 -6.29 17.79 -17.31
N HIS A 200 -6.30 17.35 -16.05
CA HIS A 200 -7.37 16.55 -15.43
C HIS A 200 -7.52 15.13 -16.00
N GLU A 201 -6.51 14.62 -16.72
CA GLU A 201 -6.49 13.25 -17.24
C GLU A 201 -5.29 12.49 -16.71
N ILE A 202 -5.44 11.17 -16.60
CA ILE A 202 -4.35 10.28 -16.17
C ILE A 202 -3.46 10.01 -17.38
N SER A 203 -2.25 10.54 -17.36
CA SER A 203 -1.24 10.30 -18.39
C SER A 203 -0.46 9.00 -18.15
N ALA A 204 -0.24 8.63 -16.90
CA ALA A 204 0.45 7.39 -16.54
C ALA A 204 0.07 6.92 -15.14
N VAL A 205 0.21 5.60 -14.94
CA VAL A 205 0.05 4.95 -13.63
C VAL A 205 1.20 3.99 -13.41
N GLN A 206 1.76 4.02 -12.22
CA GLN A 206 2.76 3.05 -11.79
C GLN A 206 2.42 2.52 -10.38
N MET A 207 2.44 1.19 -10.23
CA MET A 207 2.29 0.54 -8.92
C MET A 207 3.64 0.07 -8.41
N ILE A 208 3.96 0.38 -7.16
CA ILE A 208 5.21 0.05 -6.49
C ILE A 208 4.88 -0.76 -5.24
N PRO A 209 5.08 -2.08 -5.27
CA PRO A 209 4.83 -2.93 -4.11
C PRO A 209 5.98 -2.82 -3.09
N PHE A 210 5.63 -2.88 -1.80
CA PHE A 210 6.58 -3.02 -0.71
C PHE A 210 5.96 -3.82 0.44
N ASN A 211 6.77 -4.25 1.39
CA ASN A 211 6.34 -5.12 2.46
C ASN A 211 6.61 -4.49 3.83
N VAL A 212 5.72 -4.80 4.76
CA VAL A 212 5.92 -4.51 6.18
C VAL A 212 5.98 -5.83 6.93
N LYS A 213 7.10 -6.10 7.63
CA LYS A 213 7.31 -7.36 8.35
C LYS A 213 7.65 -7.09 9.81
N LYS A 214 7.14 -7.95 10.68
CA LYS A 214 7.61 -7.98 12.07
C LYS A 214 8.96 -8.69 12.12
N VAL A 215 9.90 -8.09 12.83
CA VAL A 215 11.25 -8.64 13.06
C VAL A 215 11.55 -8.64 14.55
N GLY A 216 12.67 -9.31 14.95
CA GLY A 216 13.10 -9.40 16.33
C GLY A 216 12.64 -10.67 17.05
N PHE A 217 12.95 -10.77 18.33
CA PHE A 217 12.73 -11.97 19.13
C PHE A 217 11.25 -12.38 19.19
N GLU A 218 10.33 -11.41 19.29
CA GLU A 218 8.87 -11.67 19.28
C GLU A 218 8.40 -12.32 17.97
N ALA A 219 8.95 -11.88 16.85
CA ALA A 219 8.62 -12.46 15.55
C ALA A 219 9.15 -13.90 15.44
N ILE A 220 10.35 -14.17 15.94
CA ILE A 220 10.93 -15.52 15.98
C ILE A 220 10.06 -16.45 16.82
N LEU A 221 9.66 -16.02 18.02
CA LEU A 221 8.79 -16.81 18.91
C LEU A 221 7.41 -17.04 18.27
N HIS A 222 6.82 -16.00 17.69
CA HIS A 222 5.52 -16.11 17.03
C HIS A 222 5.57 -17.10 15.85
N ASN A 223 6.58 -16.98 14.99
CA ASN A 223 6.74 -17.88 13.86
C ASN A 223 7.01 -19.32 14.33
N LEU A 224 7.88 -19.50 15.34
CA LEU A 224 8.15 -20.82 15.92
C LEU A 224 6.89 -21.48 16.49
N ALA A 225 6.04 -20.70 17.18
CA ALA A 225 4.80 -21.20 17.76
C ALA A 225 3.76 -21.59 16.71
N HIS A 226 3.72 -20.91 15.55
CA HIS A 226 2.73 -21.13 14.50
C HIS A 226 3.21 -22.10 13.42
N ASP A 227 4.46 -21.98 13.00
CA ASP A 227 5.00 -22.80 11.91
C ASP A 227 5.49 -24.16 12.42
N HIS A 228 5.97 -24.19 13.70
CA HIS A 228 6.53 -25.39 14.32
C HIS A 228 6.05 -25.57 15.77
N PRO A 229 4.74 -25.80 16.02
CA PRO A 229 4.16 -25.84 17.37
C PRO A 229 4.76 -26.92 18.26
N HIS A 230 5.17 -28.05 17.69
CA HIS A 230 5.80 -29.15 18.45
C HIS A 230 7.17 -28.75 19.01
N PHE A 231 7.99 -28.06 18.21
CA PHE A 231 9.30 -27.55 18.68
C PHE A 231 9.14 -26.47 19.74
N TYR A 232 8.15 -25.57 19.56
CA TYR A 232 7.83 -24.56 20.56
C TYR A 232 7.44 -25.19 21.90
N ALA A 233 6.58 -26.21 21.89
CA ALA A 233 6.15 -26.93 23.10
C ALA A 233 7.33 -27.59 23.82
N ILE A 234 8.22 -28.26 23.08
CA ILE A 234 9.42 -28.91 23.67
C ILE A 234 10.34 -27.87 24.31
N ILE A 235 10.61 -26.74 23.62
CA ILE A 235 11.46 -25.69 24.18
C ILE A 235 10.81 -25.06 25.42
N ALA A 236 9.50 -24.87 25.44
CA ALA A 236 8.78 -24.33 26.58
C ALA A 236 8.87 -25.26 27.81
N ILE A 237 8.70 -26.58 27.61
CA ILE A 237 8.82 -27.58 28.67
C ILE A 237 10.25 -27.62 29.22
N LEU A 238 11.26 -27.68 28.35
CA LEU A 238 12.66 -27.69 28.74
C LEU A 238 13.06 -26.43 29.51
N SER A 239 12.59 -25.25 29.05
CA SER A 239 12.85 -23.99 29.75
C SER A 239 12.19 -23.95 31.14
N ALA A 240 10.97 -24.47 31.28
CA ALA A 240 10.28 -24.56 32.56
C ALA A 240 11.02 -25.51 33.54
N LEU A 241 11.44 -26.68 33.05
CA LEU A 241 12.24 -27.64 33.85
C LEU A 241 13.58 -27.04 34.29
N PHE A 242 14.26 -26.35 33.37
CA PHE A 242 15.53 -25.69 33.67
C PHE A 242 15.36 -24.56 34.69
N ALA A 243 14.33 -23.74 34.56
CA ALA A 243 14.03 -22.67 35.51
C ALA A 243 13.66 -23.24 36.89
N GLY A 244 12.88 -24.33 36.95
CA GLY A 244 12.55 -25.03 38.20
C GLY A 244 13.76 -25.63 38.87
N TRP A 245 14.65 -26.27 38.10
CA TRP A 245 15.91 -26.80 38.61
C TRP A 245 16.81 -25.69 39.15
N LEU A 246 16.96 -24.59 38.40
CA LEU A 246 17.77 -23.43 38.80
C LEU A 246 17.25 -22.82 40.12
N ALA A 247 15.93 -22.66 40.24
CA ALA A 247 15.28 -22.17 41.44
C ALA A 247 15.58 -23.09 42.64
N SER A 248 15.46 -24.41 42.46
CA SER A 248 15.78 -25.41 43.50
C SER A 248 17.22 -25.27 43.96
N VAL A 249 18.19 -25.14 43.03
CA VAL A 249 19.62 -25.00 43.39
C VAL A 249 19.91 -23.71 44.15
N VAL A 250 19.27 -22.59 43.72
CA VAL A 250 19.48 -21.26 44.34
C VAL A 250 18.86 -21.20 45.73
N PHE A 251 17.65 -21.74 45.92
CA PHE A 251 16.94 -21.66 47.20
C PHE A 251 17.24 -22.82 48.16
N HIS A 252 17.86 -23.89 47.67
CA HIS A 252 18.26 -25.02 48.56
C HIS A 252 19.51 -24.72 49.42
N LYS A 253 20.20 -23.60 49.15
CA LYS A 253 21.39 -23.16 49.92
C LYS A 253 21.07 -22.22 51.10
N ARG A 254 19.84 -22.24 51.60
CA ARG A 254 19.48 -21.56 52.87
C ARG A 254 19.03 -22.52 53.91
#